data_e848b42ea3eff2707652962f6b984e5e
#
_entry.id   e848b42ea3eff2707652962f6b984e5e
#
_cell.length_a   1.000
_cell.length_b   1.000
_cell.length_c   1.000
_cell.angle_alpha   90.00
_cell.angle_beta   90.00
_cell.angle_gamma   90.00
#
_symmetry.space_group_name_H-M   'P 1'
#
loop_
_entity.id
_entity.type
_entity.pdbx_description
1 polymer ?
#
loop_
_entity_poly.entity_id
_entity_poly.type
_entity_poly.pdbx_seq_one_letter_code
_entity_poly.pdbx_strand_id
1 'polypeptide(L)'
;MVAAIVSAKGALRWQGGHPWIFKSDVSQRPDAPAGVVRVTDTRRQDLGWALWSPMSEISLRLLDRDPAAHIDAAWWHERIARALARRTEIADTANACRLTHGEGDGLPSLVCDRYDRWLVVQLLSAGLEHWRSTIISILNEVAGPLGILARNDAAVREREGLPRVTELLAGDVPREVEVHEDNVRYLAAPWTGQKTGAFLDQRENRARVARAARGRALDCFSYHGSFALHLAQRADHVTAVDTSADALVRARANAALNTGCPIDFVEADAFEYLRAAERAGTRFDTIVVDPPAFAKNRAAIGNALRGYHEVNLRAMRLLAPGGLMFTASCSYHLTKPRFLEMLEAAASDSGRRIALRELSGQPLDHPEILSIPETGYLKGALLEAMD
;
A
#
# COMPACT_ATOMS: atom_id res chain seq x y z
N MET A 1 -32.69 -6.70 18.13
CA MET A 1 -31.55 -6.44 17.23
C MET A 1 -30.64 -7.66 17.26
N VAL A 2 -30.15 -8.12 16.12
CA VAL A 2 -29.38 -9.36 16.02
C VAL A 2 -27.95 -9.11 16.55
N ALA A 3 -27.47 -9.99 17.43
CA ALA A 3 -26.17 -9.86 18.06
C ALA A 3 -25.24 -11.06 17.74
N ALA A 4 -23.95 -10.79 17.56
CA ALA A 4 -22.91 -11.80 17.58
C ALA A 4 -22.36 -11.94 18.98
N ILE A 5 -22.19 -13.18 19.46
CA ILE A 5 -21.56 -13.44 20.75
C ILE A 5 -20.13 -13.91 20.50
N VAL A 6 -19.17 -13.25 21.12
CA VAL A 6 -17.76 -13.58 20.94
C VAL A 6 -17.18 -14.30 22.18
N SER A 7 -16.17 -15.13 21.97
CA SER A 7 -15.42 -15.79 23.03
C SER A 7 -14.65 -14.78 23.89
N ALA A 8 -14.21 -15.19 25.07
CA ALA A 8 -13.36 -14.36 25.93
C ALA A 8 -12.10 -13.87 25.18
N LYS A 9 -11.50 -14.71 24.32
CA LYS A 9 -10.36 -14.35 23.49
C LYS A 9 -10.72 -13.27 22.46
N GLY A 10 -11.87 -13.38 21.80
CA GLY A 10 -12.40 -12.37 20.88
C GLY A 10 -12.68 -11.05 21.59
N ALA A 11 -13.31 -11.08 22.78
CA ALA A 11 -13.58 -9.91 23.58
C ALA A 11 -12.30 -9.20 24.03
N LEU A 12 -11.28 -9.92 24.52
CA LEU A 12 -9.98 -9.37 24.89
C LEU A 12 -9.27 -8.70 23.71
N ARG A 13 -9.30 -9.32 22.51
CA ARG A 13 -8.74 -8.72 21.30
C ARG A 13 -9.43 -7.40 20.97
N TRP A 14 -10.74 -7.37 21.02
CA TRP A 14 -11.54 -6.18 20.78
C TRP A 14 -11.25 -5.08 21.78
N GLN A 15 -11.21 -5.41 23.09
CA GLN A 15 -10.86 -4.48 24.16
C GLN A 15 -9.42 -3.94 24.03
N GLY A 16 -8.48 -4.77 23.57
CA GLY A 16 -7.10 -4.42 23.29
C GLY A 16 -6.89 -3.52 22.07
N GLY A 17 -7.97 -3.17 21.34
CA GLY A 17 -7.89 -2.22 20.24
C GLY A 17 -7.80 -2.84 18.86
N HIS A 18 -7.72 -4.16 18.77
CA HIS A 18 -7.68 -4.82 17.47
C HIS A 18 -9.09 -4.92 16.85
N PRO A 19 -9.31 -4.51 15.59
CA PRO A 19 -10.66 -4.41 15.01
C PRO A 19 -11.21 -5.74 14.50
N TRP A 20 -10.42 -6.82 14.45
CA TRP A 20 -10.85 -8.07 13.84
C TRP A 20 -11.16 -9.15 14.85
N ILE A 21 -12.34 -9.77 14.70
CA ILE A 21 -12.69 -11.01 15.37
C ILE A 21 -12.80 -12.10 14.31
N PHE A 22 -12.02 -13.15 14.48
CA PHE A 22 -11.99 -14.27 13.57
C PHE A 22 -13.16 -15.22 13.80
N LYS A 23 -13.50 -15.99 12.77
CA LYS A 23 -14.60 -16.96 12.77
C LYS A 23 -14.54 -17.92 13.97
N SER A 24 -13.33 -18.37 14.34
CA SER A 24 -13.09 -19.25 15.50
C SER A 24 -13.37 -18.61 16.86
N ASP A 25 -13.37 -17.26 16.93
CA ASP A 25 -13.60 -16.50 18.14
C ASP A 25 -15.08 -16.02 18.27
N VAL A 26 -15.95 -16.40 17.32
CA VAL A 26 -17.41 -16.14 17.37
C VAL A 26 -18.09 -17.38 17.96
N SER A 27 -18.55 -17.27 19.22
CA SER A 27 -19.22 -18.36 19.96
C SER A 27 -20.65 -18.59 19.48
N GLN A 28 -21.37 -17.52 19.15
CA GLN A 28 -22.70 -17.61 18.54
C GLN A 28 -22.78 -16.65 17.36
N ARG A 29 -23.01 -17.19 16.20
CA ARG A 29 -23.19 -16.42 14.96
C ARG A 29 -24.53 -15.71 14.96
N PRO A 30 -24.58 -14.45 14.45
CA PRO A 30 -25.87 -13.78 14.28
C PRO A 30 -26.68 -14.49 13.18
N ASP A 31 -27.98 -14.65 13.40
CA ASP A 31 -28.92 -15.08 12.37
C ASP A 31 -29.35 -13.85 11.55
N ALA A 32 -28.44 -13.41 10.70
CA ALA A 32 -28.60 -12.22 9.86
C ALA A 32 -27.74 -12.32 8.60
N PRO A 33 -28.15 -11.68 7.49
CA PRO A 33 -27.29 -11.46 6.34
C PRO A 33 -26.06 -10.61 6.71
N ALA A 34 -25.12 -10.49 5.78
CA ALA A 34 -23.99 -9.56 5.93
C ALA A 34 -24.49 -8.12 6.17
N GLY A 35 -23.82 -7.38 7.06
CA GLY A 35 -24.23 -6.02 7.43
C GLY A 35 -23.73 -5.61 8.80
N VAL A 36 -24.41 -4.70 9.48
CA VAL A 36 -24.05 -4.24 10.82
C VAL A 36 -24.75 -5.10 11.88
N VAL A 37 -23.98 -5.56 12.85
CA VAL A 37 -24.48 -6.32 14.00
C VAL A 37 -23.94 -5.76 15.31
N ARG A 38 -24.71 -5.97 16.38
CA ARG A 38 -24.24 -5.75 17.75
C ARG A 38 -23.27 -6.87 18.16
N VAL A 39 -22.28 -6.56 18.95
CA VAL A 39 -21.33 -7.53 19.48
C VAL A 39 -21.41 -7.59 20.98
N THR A 40 -21.53 -8.79 21.55
CA THR A 40 -21.54 -9.02 22.98
C THR A 40 -20.55 -10.12 23.37
N ASP A 41 -20.09 -10.11 24.62
CA ASP A 41 -19.34 -11.23 25.18
C ASP A 41 -20.24 -12.41 25.59
N THR A 42 -19.67 -13.47 26.12
CA THR A 42 -20.40 -14.66 26.62
C THR A 42 -21.26 -14.35 27.85
N ARG A 43 -21.05 -13.23 28.53
CA ARG A 43 -21.87 -12.75 29.66
C ARG A 43 -22.95 -11.77 29.20
N ARG A 44 -23.14 -11.62 27.88
CA ARG A 44 -24.07 -10.67 27.27
C ARG A 44 -23.76 -9.19 27.57
N GLN A 45 -22.51 -8.88 27.92
CA GLN A 45 -22.07 -7.48 28.03
C GLN A 45 -21.84 -6.94 26.61
N ASP A 46 -22.36 -5.75 26.37
CA ASP A 46 -22.19 -5.09 25.07
C ASP A 46 -20.75 -4.64 24.84
N LEU A 47 -20.24 -4.93 23.65
CA LEU A 47 -18.89 -4.57 23.22
C LEU A 47 -18.90 -3.53 22.07
N GLY A 48 -20.07 -3.21 21.51
CA GLY A 48 -20.25 -2.24 20.42
C GLY A 48 -20.77 -2.84 19.14
N TRP A 49 -20.33 -2.31 18.00
CA TRP A 49 -20.86 -2.58 16.66
C TRP A 49 -19.81 -3.04 15.68
N ALA A 50 -20.14 -3.98 14.82
CA ALA A 50 -19.24 -4.49 13.78
C ALA A 50 -19.94 -4.70 12.44
N LEU A 51 -19.13 -4.69 11.38
CA LEU A 51 -19.50 -5.33 10.11
C LEU A 51 -19.42 -6.84 10.28
N TRP A 52 -20.50 -7.52 9.93
CA TRP A 52 -20.63 -8.98 9.90
C TRP A 52 -20.45 -9.51 8.48
N SER A 53 -19.52 -10.43 8.32
CA SER A 53 -19.25 -11.15 7.07
C SER A 53 -19.33 -12.65 7.30
N PRO A 54 -20.45 -13.31 6.96
CA PRO A 54 -20.73 -14.70 7.32
C PRO A 54 -19.78 -15.72 6.69
N MET A 55 -19.20 -15.42 5.52
CA MET A 55 -18.28 -16.32 4.80
C MET A 55 -16.82 -16.11 5.18
N SER A 56 -16.48 -14.92 5.72
CA SER A 56 -15.12 -14.49 5.99
C SER A 56 -14.48 -15.17 7.21
N GLU A 57 -13.18 -15.44 7.14
CA GLU A 57 -12.40 -15.81 8.33
C GLU A 57 -12.31 -14.63 9.33
N ILE A 58 -12.28 -13.37 8.84
CA ILE A 58 -12.45 -12.18 9.68
C ILE A 58 -13.94 -11.87 9.73
N SER A 59 -14.65 -12.57 10.60
CA SER A 59 -16.11 -12.56 10.61
C SER A 59 -16.71 -11.24 11.12
N LEU A 60 -16.02 -10.53 12.04
CA LEU A 60 -16.46 -9.24 12.56
C LEU A 60 -15.33 -8.22 12.43
N ARG A 61 -15.68 -7.03 11.93
CA ARG A 61 -14.79 -5.87 11.85
C ARG A 61 -15.40 -4.70 12.61
N LEU A 62 -14.67 -4.22 13.62
CA LEU A 62 -15.10 -3.14 14.53
C LEU A 62 -15.50 -1.90 13.75
N LEU A 63 -16.66 -1.38 14.05
CA LEU A 63 -17.14 -0.04 13.64
C LEU A 63 -17.06 0.94 14.81
N ASP A 64 -17.76 0.61 15.90
CA ASP A 64 -17.82 1.47 17.07
C ASP A 64 -17.85 0.63 18.36
N ARG A 65 -17.17 1.13 19.41
CA ARG A 65 -17.17 0.51 20.74
C ARG A 65 -18.25 1.04 21.65
N ASP A 66 -18.84 2.18 21.31
CA ASP A 66 -19.97 2.70 22.04
C ASP A 66 -21.23 1.89 21.68
N PRO A 67 -21.80 1.14 22.64
CA PRO A 67 -23.03 0.38 22.38
C PRO A 67 -24.24 1.30 22.08
N ALA A 68 -24.18 2.58 22.46
CA ALA A 68 -25.21 3.56 22.20
C ALA A 68 -25.09 4.22 20.83
N ALA A 69 -23.98 3.99 20.10
CA ALA A 69 -23.81 4.53 18.76
C ALA A 69 -24.90 4.03 17.78
N HIS A 70 -25.32 4.90 16.89
CA HIS A 70 -26.20 4.57 15.80
C HIS A 70 -25.39 4.49 14.51
N ILE A 71 -25.27 3.29 13.96
CA ILE A 71 -24.53 3.08 12.69
C ILE A 71 -25.50 3.34 11.54
N ASP A 72 -25.59 4.58 11.15
CA ASP A 72 -26.46 5.09 10.07
C ASP A 72 -25.66 5.92 9.05
N ALA A 73 -26.32 6.57 8.11
CA ALA A 73 -25.67 7.41 7.10
C ALA A 73 -24.87 8.56 7.72
N ALA A 74 -25.34 9.16 8.83
CA ALA A 74 -24.65 10.26 9.50
C ALA A 74 -23.34 9.78 10.14
N TRP A 75 -23.35 8.58 10.73
CA TRP A 75 -22.14 7.95 11.29
C TRP A 75 -21.07 7.72 10.20
N TRP A 76 -21.46 7.18 9.04
CA TRP A 76 -20.56 6.99 7.90
C TRP A 76 -20.05 8.32 7.36
N HIS A 77 -20.94 9.30 7.21
CA HIS A 77 -20.59 10.63 6.71
C HIS A 77 -19.51 11.29 7.59
N GLU A 78 -19.71 11.34 8.91
CA GLU A 78 -18.77 11.93 9.85
C GLU A 78 -17.38 11.29 9.73
N ARG A 79 -17.31 9.96 9.67
CA ARG A 79 -16.04 9.23 9.63
C ARG A 79 -15.31 9.37 8.30
N ILE A 80 -16.05 9.31 7.19
CA ILE A 80 -15.50 9.55 5.86
C ILE A 80 -14.98 10.99 5.76
N ALA A 81 -15.77 11.99 6.15
CA ALA A 81 -15.35 13.39 6.13
C ALA A 81 -14.11 13.63 6.98
N ARG A 82 -14.02 13.02 8.17
CA ARG A 82 -12.83 13.07 9.04
C ARG A 82 -11.60 12.43 8.39
N ALA A 83 -11.77 11.31 7.69
CA ALA A 83 -10.66 10.69 6.96
C ALA A 83 -10.15 11.60 5.84
N LEU A 84 -11.04 12.21 5.05
CA LEU A 84 -10.68 13.14 4.00
C LEU A 84 -9.95 14.38 4.54
N ALA A 85 -10.45 14.95 5.65
CA ALA A 85 -9.85 16.12 6.29
C ALA A 85 -8.38 15.92 6.70
N ARG A 86 -7.99 14.68 7.05
CA ARG A 86 -6.59 14.34 7.36
C ARG A 86 -5.64 14.34 6.15
N ARG A 87 -6.16 14.47 4.94
CA ARG A 87 -5.40 14.42 3.68
C ARG A 87 -5.30 15.79 2.99
N THR A 88 -5.80 16.84 3.61
CA THR A 88 -5.81 18.19 2.98
C THR A 88 -4.42 18.71 2.65
N GLU A 89 -3.44 18.49 3.52
CA GLU A 89 -2.05 18.92 3.32
C GLU A 89 -1.36 18.25 2.12
N ILE A 90 -1.84 17.07 1.69
CA ILE A 90 -1.25 16.36 0.55
C ILE A 90 -1.53 17.10 -0.76
N ALA A 91 -2.64 17.83 -0.83
CA ALA A 91 -3.02 18.59 -2.03
C ALA A 91 -2.00 19.65 -2.44
N ASP A 92 -1.13 20.09 -1.52
CA ASP A 92 -0.07 21.05 -1.81
C ASP A 92 1.07 20.44 -2.64
N THR A 93 1.25 19.12 -2.58
CA THR A 93 2.36 18.41 -3.22
C THR A 93 1.93 17.34 -4.21
N ALA A 94 0.68 16.86 -4.14
CA ALA A 94 0.19 15.81 -5.03
C ALA A 94 -1.32 15.91 -5.28
N ASN A 95 -1.76 15.58 -6.49
CA ASN A 95 -3.19 15.47 -6.84
C ASN A 95 -3.73 14.03 -6.67
N ALA A 96 -2.91 13.08 -6.22
CA ALA A 96 -3.33 11.71 -5.94
C ALA A 96 -2.94 11.28 -4.52
N CYS A 97 -3.89 10.71 -3.80
CA CYS A 97 -3.68 10.21 -2.44
C CYS A 97 -4.76 9.19 -2.06
N ARG A 98 -4.49 8.40 -1.03
CA ARG A 98 -5.49 7.55 -0.38
C ARG A 98 -6.36 8.36 0.57
N LEU A 99 -7.65 8.47 0.26
CA LEU A 99 -8.62 9.20 1.09
C LEU A 99 -9.10 8.39 2.28
N THR A 100 -9.26 7.05 2.10
CA THR A 100 -9.60 6.13 3.20
C THR A 100 -8.75 4.88 3.16
N HIS A 101 -8.17 4.51 4.29
CA HIS A 101 -7.25 3.36 4.45
C HIS A 101 -7.83 2.30 5.38
N GLY A 102 -9.05 1.87 5.14
CA GLY A 102 -9.69 0.77 5.87
C GLY A 102 -9.64 0.94 7.39
N GLU A 103 -9.12 -0.06 8.05
CA GLU A 103 -8.98 -0.13 9.50
C GLU A 103 -8.12 1.01 10.08
N GLY A 104 -7.17 1.53 9.30
CA GLY A 104 -6.32 2.66 9.69
C GLY A 104 -7.10 3.96 9.88
N ASP A 105 -8.26 4.11 9.23
CA ASP A 105 -9.16 5.25 9.38
C ASP A 105 -10.41 4.92 10.22
N GLY A 106 -10.52 3.70 10.75
CA GLY A 106 -11.72 3.24 11.44
C GLY A 106 -12.91 3.03 10.49
N LEU A 107 -12.62 2.80 9.21
CA LEU A 107 -13.56 2.50 8.12
C LEU A 107 -13.23 1.11 7.54
N PRO A 108 -13.43 0.03 8.31
CA PRO A 108 -12.88 -1.28 7.97
C PRO A 108 -13.31 -1.74 6.59
N SER A 109 -12.35 -2.26 5.83
CA SER A 109 -12.53 -2.78 4.47
C SER A 109 -12.87 -1.73 3.39
N LEU A 110 -12.89 -0.42 3.71
CA LEU A 110 -13.08 0.66 2.75
C LEU A 110 -11.75 1.25 2.32
N VAL A 111 -11.40 1.08 1.06
CA VAL A 111 -10.29 1.80 0.42
C VAL A 111 -10.87 2.78 -0.58
N CYS A 112 -10.41 4.02 -0.54
CA CYS A 112 -10.75 5.03 -1.53
C CYS A 112 -9.48 5.81 -1.88
N ASP A 113 -9.09 5.77 -3.14
CA ASP A 113 -7.97 6.53 -3.68
C ASP A 113 -8.49 7.63 -4.61
N ARG A 114 -7.94 8.83 -4.47
CA ARG A 114 -8.17 9.96 -5.37
C ARG A 114 -7.05 10.02 -6.40
N TYR A 115 -7.44 10.22 -7.65
CA TYR A 115 -6.58 10.54 -8.77
C TYR A 115 -7.14 11.82 -9.42
N ASP A 116 -6.56 12.96 -9.06
CA ASP A 116 -7.04 14.31 -9.42
C ASP A 116 -8.51 14.52 -9.03
N ARG A 117 -9.43 14.51 -9.99
CA ARG A 117 -10.88 14.71 -9.80
C ARG A 117 -11.69 13.40 -9.80
N TRP A 118 -11.05 12.25 -9.80
CA TRP A 118 -11.70 10.93 -9.86
C TRP A 118 -11.38 10.10 -8.64
N LEU A 119 -12.34 9.27 -8.23
CA LEU A 119 -12.16 8.34 -7.13
C LEU A 119 -12.14 6.90 -7.62
N VAL A 120 -11.29 6.10 -7.00
CA VAL A 120 -11.25 4.65 -7.15
C VAL A 120 -11.50 4.02 -5.80
N VAL A 121 -12.60 3.26 -5.68
CA VAL A 121 -13.02 2.66 -4.41
C VAL A 121 -12.89 1.15 -4.44
N GLN A 122 -12.64 0.57 -3.27
CA GLN A 122 -12.72 -0.87 -3.03
C GLN A 122 -13.56 -1.13 -1.79
N LEU A 123 -14.59 -1.95 -1.93
CA LEU A 123 -15.40 -2.47 -0.83
C LEU A 123 -15.00 -3.94 -0.64
N LEU A 124 -14.18 -4.21 0.39
CA LEU A 124 -13.46 -5.48 0.50
C LEU A 124 -14.11 -6.50 1.43
N SER A 125 -15.30 -6.20 1.99
CA SER A 125 -16.03 -7.16 2.84
C SER A 125 -17.52 -7.15 2.57
N ALA A 126 -18.17 -8.29 2.81
CA ALA A 126 -19.60 -8.47 2.60
C ALA A 126 -20.43 -7.54 3.51
N GLY A 127 -19.98 -7.34 4.75
CA GLY A 127 -20.65 -6.42 5.68
C GLY A 127 -20.62 -4.97 5.18
N LEU A 128 -19.55 -4.54 4.52
CA LEU A 128 -19.40 -3.21 3.95
C LEU A 128 -20.23 -3.06 2.65
N GLU A 129 -20.30 -4.10 1.83
CA GLU A 129 -21.07 -4.09 0.58
C GLU A 129 -22.55 -3.69 0.81
N HIS A 130 -23.12 -4.03 1.98
CA HIS A 130 -24.45 -3.60 2.39
C HIS A 130 -24.62 -2.07 2.41
N TRP A 131 -23.54 -1.34 2.66
CA TRP A 131 -23.50 0.13 2.74
C TRP A 131 -23.04 0.80 1.45
N ARG A 132 -22.87 0.05 0.37
CA ARG A 132 -22.32 0.53 -0.90
C ARG A 132 -22.97 1.82 -1.38
N SER A 133 -24.30 1.85 -1.53
CA SER A 133 -25.03 3.02 -2.04
C SER A 133 -24.87 4.25 -1.14
N THR A 134 -24.94 4.05 0.18
CA THR A 134 -24.74 5.11 1.17
C THR A 134 -23.32 5.68 1.09
N ILE A 135 -22.30 4.82 1.05
CA ILE A 135 -20.90 5.24 0.96
C ILE A 135 -20.62 6.01 -0.32
N ILE A 136 -21.14 5.55 -1.46
CA ILE A 136 -20.96 6.24 -2.76
C ILE A 136 -21.66 7.60 -2.75
N SER A 137 -22.85 7.70 -2.19
CA SER A 137 -23.55 8.97 -2.03
C SER A 137 -22.75 9.97 -1.18
N ILE A 138 -22.21 9.50 -0.05
CA ILE A 138 -21.37 10.32 0.84
C ILE A 138 -20.08 10.76 0.13
N LEU A 139 -19.38 9.87 -0.56
CA LEU A 139 -18.18 10.22 -1.30
C LEU A 139 -18.44 11.25 -2.40
N ASN A 140 -19.57 11.15 -3.10
CA ASN A 140 -20.01 12.18 -4.05
C ASN A 140 -20.23 13.53 -3.38
N GLU A 141 -20.86 13.55 -2.21
CA GLU A 141 -21.16 14.77 -1.45
C GLU A 141 -19.89 15.44 -0.93
N VAL A 142 -19.03 14.68 -0.22
CA VAL A 142 -17.89 15.25 0.52
C VAL A 142 -16.65 15.49 -0.34
N ALA A 143 -16.46 14.74 -1.43
CA ALA A 143 -15.28 14.85 -2.29
C ALA A 143 -15.58 15.51 -3.64
N GLY A 144 -16.85 15.55 -4.09
CA GLY A 144 -17.29 16.17 -5.35
C GLY A 144 -16.56 15.67 -6.60
N PRO A 145 -16.37 14.33 -6.79
CA PRO A 145 -15.59 13.82 -7.91
C PRO A 145 -16.35 13.94 -9.24
N LEU A 146 -15.63 13.93 -10.36
CA LEU A 146 -16.22 13.79 -11.70
C LEU A 146 -16.73 12.38 -11.98
N GLY A 147 -16.17 11.38 -11.27
CA GLY A 147 -16.60 10.00 -11.39
C GLY A 147 -16.00 9.12 -10.31
N ILE A 148 -16.65 7.99 -10.07
CA ILE A 148 -16.26 6.97 -9.09
C ILE A 148 -16.21 5.61 -9.78
N LEU A 149 -15.03 4.97 -9.76
CA LEU A 149 -14.80 3.62 -10.25
C LEU A 149 -14.65 2.65 -9.08
N ALA A 150 -15.36 1.53 -9.10
CA ALA A 150 -15.09 0.42 -8.19
C ALA A 150 -14.00 -0.51 -8.76
N ARG A 151 -12.92 -0.73 -8.04
CA ARG A 151 -11.90 -1.75 -8.29
C ARG A 151 -12.08 -2.92 -7.31
N ASN A 152 -13.25 -3.51 -7.37
CA ASN A 152 -13.66 -4.65 -6.56
C ASN A 152 -13.18 -5.99 -7.14
N ASP A 153 -12.04 -5.98 -7.84
CA ASP A 153 -11.37 -7.12 -8.48
C ASP A 153 -10.34 -7.82 -7.56
N ALA A 154 -10.18 -7.34 -6.32
CA ALA A 154 -9.27 -7.92 -5.34
C ALA A 154 -9.68 -9.35 -4.92
N ALA A 155 -8.71 -10.28 -4.86
CA ALA A 155 -8.96 -11.69 -4.52
C ALA A 155 -9.58 -11.93 -3.14
N VAL A 156 -9.44 -10.98 -2.20
CA VAL A 156 -10.08 -11.07 -0.87
C VAL A 156 -11.60 -11.14 -0.96
N ARG A 157 -12.21 -10.55 -1.98
CA ARG A 157 -13.68 -10.55 -2.16
C ARG A 157 -14.26 -11.95 -2.36
N GLU A 158 -13.54 -12.86 -3.00
CA GLU A 158 -13.97 -14.26 -3.15
C GLU A 158 -14.10 -14.95 -1.78
N ARG A 159 -13.19 -14.64 -0.84
CA ARG A 159 -13.25 -15.16 0.54
C ARG A 159 -14.40 -14.56 1.36
N GLU A 160 -14.91 -13.42 0.92
CA GLU A 160 -16.09 -12.76 1.49
C GLU A 160 -17.40 -13.25 0.85
N GLY A 161 -17.34 -14.12 -0.18
CA GLY A 161 -18.49 -14.56 -0.97
C GLY A 161 -18.99 -13.49 -1.95
N LEU A 162 -18.14 -12.55 -2.33
CA LEU A 162 -18.47 -11.44 -3.23
C LEU A 162 -17.83 -11.64 -4.62
N PRO A 163 -18.48 -11.17 -5.71
CA PRO A 163 -17.91 -11.21 -7.04
C PRO A 163 -16.72 -10.25 -7.16
N ARG A 164 -15.78 -10.61 -8.04
CA ARG A 164 -14.70 -9.71 -8.46
C ARG A 164 -15.16 -8.93 -9.69
N VAL A 165 -15.27 -7.62 -9.54
CA VAL A 165 -15.77 -6.73 -10.60
C VAL A 165 -14.99 -5.42 -10.64
N THR A 166 -14.85 -4.86 -11.85
CA THR A 166 -14.46 -3.46 -12.06
C THR A 166 -15.61 -2.79 -12.76
N GLU A 167 -16.19 -1.75 -12.15
CA GLU A 167 -17.40 -1.11 -12.64
C GLU A 167 -17.45 0.38 -12.32
N LEU A 168 -18.07 1.14 -13.23
CA LEU A 168 -18.34 2.56 -13.01
C LEU A 168 -19.53 2.71 -12.06
N LEU A 169 -19.36 3.50 -10.99
CA LEU A 169 -20.42 3.71 -9.98
C LEU A 169 -21.08 5.07 -10.12
N ALA A 170 -20.37 6.09 -10.60
CA ALA A 170 -20.90 7.42 -10.81
C ALA A 170 -20.06 8.18 -11.84
N GLY A 171 -20.69 9.09 -12.58
CA GLY A 171 -20.01 9.97 -13.53
C GLY A 171 -19.27 9.25 -14.65
N ASP A 172 -18.10 9.74 -15.00
CA ASP A 172 -17.16 9.13 -15.96
C ASP A 172 -15.75 9.10 -15.38
N VAL A 173 -14.97 8.05 -15.66
CA VAL A 173 -13.59 7.89 -15.21
C VAL A 173 -12.72 7.55 -16.41
N PRO A 174 -11.71 8.38 -16.77
CA PRO A 174 -10.84 8.15 -17.90
C PRO A 174 -9.97 6.91 -17.71
N ARG A 175 -9.46 6.35 -18.82
CA ARG A 175 -8.55 5.20 -18.79
C ARG A 175 -7.21 5.53 -18.15
N GLU A 176 -6.77 6.76 -18.32
CA GLU A 176 -5.52 7.28 -17.75
C GLU A 176 -5.79 8.66 -17.13
N VAL A 177 -5.19 8.89 -15.97
CA VAL A 177 -5.23 10.16 -15.25
C VAL A 177 -3.83 10.64 -15.01
N GLU A 178 -3.53 11.87 -15.39
CA GLU A 178 -2.26 12.47 -15.08
C GLU A 178 -2.18 12.80 -13.58
N VAL A 179 -1.17 12.24 -12.95
CA VAL A 179 -0.82 12.45 -11.54
C VAL A 179 0.44 13.30 -11.48
N HIS A 180 0.47 14.22 -10.55
CA HIS A 180 1.70 14.91 -10.15
C HIS A 180 2.04 14.59 -8.69
N GLU A 181 3.33 14.44 -8.43
CA GLU A 181 3.96 14.34 -7.11
C GLU A 181 5.13 15.32 -7.09
N ASP A 182 5.02 16.43 -6.36
CA ASP A 182 5.91 17.58 -6.47
C ASP A 182 6.06 18.01 -7.96
N ASN A 183 7.27 17.93 -8.50
CA ASN A 183 7.58 18.30 -9.89
C ASN A 183 7.54 17.12 -10.86
N VAL A 184 7.14 15.92 -10.42
CA VAL A 184 7.10 14.71 -11.26
C VAL A 184 5.68 14.42 -11.69
N ARG A 185 5.50 14.11 -12.98
CA ARG A 185 4.21 13.76 -13.59
C ARG A 185 4.24 12.34 -14.12
N TYR A 186 3.16 11.60 -13.96
CA TYR A 186 2.99 10.26 -14.52
C TYR A 186 1.51 9.91 -14.73
N LEU A 187 1.24 8.91 -15.54
CA LEU A 187 -0.11 8.44 -15.83
C LEU A 187 -0.50 7.29 -14.89
N ALA A 188 -1.49 7.50 -14.05
CA ALA A 188 -2.20 6.43 -13.36
C ALA A 188 -3.22 5.78 -14.30
N ALA A 189 -3.49 4.49 -14.10
CA ALA A 189 -4.46 3.73 -14.89
C ALA A 189 -5.56 3.14 -13.99
N PRO A 190 -6.61 3.90 -13.65
CA PRO A 190 -7.64 3.47 -12.73
C PRO A 190 -8.30 2.14 -13.09
N TRP A 191 -8.52 1.87 -14.37
CA TRP A 191 -9.21 0.68 -14.85
C TRP A 191 -8.36 -0.58 -14.89
N THR A 192 -7.05 -0.46 -15.18
CA THR A 192 -6.20 -1.61 -15.53
C THR A 192 -4.90 -1.68 -14.75
N GLY A 193 -4.50 -0.59 -14.09
CA GLY A 193 -3.25 -0.53 -13.34
C GLY A 193 -3.26 -1.42 -12.11
N GLN A 194 -2.08 -1.70 -11.56
CA GLN A 194 -1.95 -2.42 -10.31
C GLN A 194 -2.60 -1.64 -9.17
N LYS A 195 -3.07 -2.35 -8.13
CA LYS A 195 -3.85 -1.78 -7.03
C LYS A 195 -5.09 -1.04 -7.59
N THR A 196 -5.18 0.25 -7.33
CA THR A 196 -6.25 1.13 -7.79
C THR A 196 -5.87 1.97 -9.01
N GLY A 197 -4.62 1.82 -9.52
CA GLY A 197 -4.12 2.57 -10.68
C GLY A 197 -2.66 2.95 -10.61
N ALA A 198 -2.11 3.17 -9.39
CA ALA A 198 -0.70 3.46 -9.12
C ALA A 198 -0.32 3.06 -7.67
N PHE A 199 0.97 3.09 -7.35
CA PHE A 199 1.52 2.81 -6.02
C PHE A 199 1.62 4.10 -5.19
N LEU A 200 0.50 4.56 -4.64
CA LEU A 200 0.44 5.79 -3.83
C LEU A 200 1.18 5.65 -2.50
N ASP A 201 1.34 4.42 -2.01
CA ASP A 201 2.01 4.11 -0.74
C ASP A 201 3.53 4.36 -0.76
N GLN A 202 4.14 4.59 -1.93
CA GLN A 202 5.56 4.92 -2.07
C GLN A 202 5.81 6.43 -2.31
N ARG A 203 4.79 7.29 -2.34
CA ARG A 203 4.92 8.73 -2.64
C ARG A 203 6.01 9.42 -1.82
N GLU A 204 5.95 9.33 -0.49
CA GLU A 204 6.94 9.97 0.37
C GLU A 204 8.32 9.35 0.26
N ASN A 205 8.41 8.03 -0.01
CA ASN A 205 9.68 7.37 -0.24
C ASN A 205 10.32 7.84 -1.55
N ARG A 206 9.54 8.02 -2.62
CA ARG A 206 10.03 8.59 -3.87
C ARG A 206 10.60 10.00 -3.66
N ALA A 207 9.86 10.88 -2.98
CA ALA A 207 10.31 12.23 -2.66
C ALA A 207 11.59 12.22 -1.79
N ARG A 208 11.66 11.30 -0.81
CA ARG A 208 12.82 11.12 0.07
C ARG A 208 14.07 10.72 -0.70
N VAL A 209 13.95 9.73 -1.57
CA VAL A 209 15.04 9.24 -2.42
C VAL A 209 15.47 10.29 -3.43
N ALA A 210 14.52 11.00 -4.04
CA ALA A 210 14.81 12.08 -4.99
C ALA A 210 15.69 13.18 -4.37
N ARG A 211 15.43 13.56 -3.11
CA ARG A 211 16.26 14.56 -2.41
C ARG A 211 17.72 14.14 -2.23
N ALA A 212 17.95 12.83 -2.11
CA ALA A 212 19.27 12.25 -1.90
C ALA A 212 19.96 11.80 -3.21
N ALA A 213 19.21 11.73 -4.33
CA ALA A 213 19.69 11.23 -5.62
C ALA A 213 20.82 12.09 -6.18
N ARG A 214 21.83 11.41 -6.79
CA ARG A 214 22.97 12.03 -7.45
C ARG A 214 23.63 11.06 -8.42
N GLY A 215 24.48 11.57 -9.30
CA GLY A 215 25.36 10.79 -10.15
C GLY A 215 24.61 9.81 -11.05
N ARG A 216 25.17 8.62 -11.21
CA ARG A 216 24.53 7.51 -11.91
C ARG A 216 23.56 6.78 -11.00
N ALA A 217 22.28 6.70 -11.39
CA ALA A 217 21.24 6.05 -10.60
C ALA A 217 20.73 4.76 -11.27
N LEU A 218 20.28 3.81 -10.44
CA LEU A 218 19.63 2.56 -10.84
C LEU A 218 18.31 2.40 -10.10
N ASP A 219 17.24 2.13 -10.85
CA ASP A 219 15.93 1.77 -10.33
C ASP A 219 15.59 0.32 -10.70
N CYS A 220 15.65 -0.59 -9.74
CA CYS A 220 15.30 -2.00 -9.92
C CYS A 220 13.82 -2.24 -9.59
N PHE A 221 13.13 -3.02 -10.43
CA PHE A 221 11.69 -3.25 -10.36
C PHE A 221 10.91 -1.96 -10.62
N SER A 222 11.32 -1.23 -11.65
CA SER A 222 10.88 0.14 -11.90
C SER A 222 9.41 0.29 -12.28
N TYR A 223 8.74 -0.79 -12.73
CA TYR A 223 7.35 -0.78 -13.18
C TYR A 223 7.11 0.36 -14.19
N HIS A 224 6.18 1.26 -13.94
CA HIS A 224 5.93 2.43 -14.81
C HIS A 224 6.89 3.60 -14.57
N GLY A 225 8.01 3.37 -13.88
CA GLY A 225 9.12 4.31 -13.77
C GLY A 225 8.99 5.38 -12.69
N SER A 226 8.06 5.28 -11.73
CA SER A 226 7.82 6.39 -10.81
C SER A 226 9.04 6.71 -9.92
N PHE A 227 9.82 5.74 -9.46
CA PHE A 227 11.10 6.04 -8.78
C PHE A 227 12.13 6.61 -9.76
N ALA A 228 12.28 6.03 -10.94
CA ALA A 228 13.21 6.51 -11.96
C ALA A 228 12.97 7.99 -12.32
N LEU A 229 11.71 8.39 -12.49
CA LEU A 229 11.33 9.79 -12.76
C LEU A 229 11.74 10.74 -11.63
N HIS A 230 11.56 10.33 -10.38
CA HIS A 230 11.98 11.10 -9.22
C HIS A 230 13.51 11.20 -9.11
N LEU A 231 14.23 10.10 -9.38
CA LEU A 231 15.69 10.09 -9.46
C LEU A 231 16.21 11.06 -10.54
N ALA A 232 15.56 11.07 -11.71
CA ALA A 232 15.96 11.89 -12.85
C ALA A 232 15.91 13.41 -12.59
N GLN A 233 15.27 13.85 -11.52
CA GLN A 233 15.26 15.26 -11.13
C GLN A 233 16.61 15.75 -10.61
N ARG A 234 17.49 14.86 -10.16
CA ARG A 234 18.78 15.21 -9.51
C ARG A 234 19.97 14.33 -9.90
N ALA A 235 19.72 13.15 -10.43
CA ALA A 235 20.79 12.29 -10.96
C ALA A 235 21.32 12.83 -12.29
N ASP A 236 22.51 12.39 -12.70
CA ASP A 236 23.07 12.71 -14.01
C ASP A 236 22.55 11.76 -15.09
N HIS A 237 22.21 10.54 -14.71
CA HIS A 237 21.67 9.50 -15.58
C HIS A 237 20.97 8.41 -14.75
N VAL A 238 19.84 7.91 -15.23
CA VAL A 238 19.10 6.82 -14.58
C VAL A 238 19.02 5.59 -15.48
N THR A 239 19.21 4.42 -14.91
CA THR A 239 18.86 3.14 -15.54
C THR A 239 17.66 2.55 -14.80
N ALA A 240 16.55 2.31 -15.50
CA ALA A 240 15.33 1.73 -14.96
C ALA A 240 15.13 0.32 -15.51
N VAL A 241 15.06 -0.67 -14.62
CA VAL A 241 15.02 -2.11 -14.97
C VAL A 241 13.71 -2.72 -14.53
N ASP A 242 13.01 -3.38 -15.44
CA ASP A 242 11.81 -4.18 -15.16
C ASP A 242 11.70 -5.34 -16.17
N THR A 243 11.01 -6.42 -15.79
CA THR A 243 10.73 -7.55 -16.66
C THR A 243 9.53 -7.33 -17.59
N SER A 244 8.69 -6.34 -17.30
CA SER A 244 7.45 -6.07 -18.03
C SER A 244 7.67 -5.06 -19.13
N ALA A 245 7.68 -5.53 -20.39
CA ALA A 245 7.74 -4.66 -21.56
C ALA A 245 6.62 -3.60 -21.56
N ASP A 246 5.39 -3.98 -21.19
CA ASP A 246 4.24 -3.07 -21.13
C ASP A 246 4.43 -1.99 -20.07
N ALA A 247 5.01 -2.34 -18.90
CA ALA A 247 5.33 -1.38 -17.87
C ALA A 247 6.39 -0.38 -18.36
N LEU A 248 7.41 -0.85 -19.08
CA LEU A 248 8.46 0.01 -19.63
C LEU A 248 7.95 0.91 -20.78
N VAL A 249 6.98 0.45 -21.58
CA VAL A 249 6.29 1.32 -22.55
C VAL A 249 5.63 2.50 -21.82
N ARG A 250 4.92 2.23 -20.74
CA ARG A 250 4.30 3.27 -19.90
C ARG A 250 5.35 4.16 -19.23
N ALA A 251 6.45 3.59 -18.75
CA ALA A 251 7.54 4.34 -18.14
C ALA A 251 8.16 5.34 -19.12
N ARG A 252 8.34 4.97 -20.40
CA ARG A 252 8.79 5.90 -21.47
C ARG A 252 7.78 7.01 -21.73
N ALA A 253 6.48 6.68 -21.77
CA ALA A 253 5.42 7.68 -21.91
C ALA A 253 5.42 8.65 -20.71
N ASN A 254 5.58 8.16 -19.52
CA ASN A 254 5.70 8.97 -18.30
C ASN A 254 6.95 9.86 -18.33
N ALA A 255 8.09 9.35 -18.80
CA ALA A 255 9.31 10.13 -18.94
C ALA A 255 9.13 11.32 -19.90
N ALA A 256 8.36 11.15 -20.96
CA ALA A 256 8.07 12.24 -21.91
C ALA A 256 7.22 13.38 -21.32
N LEU A 257 6.56 13.17 -20.19
CA LEU A 257 5.83 14.23 -19.46
C LEU A 257 6.73 15.10 -18.58
N ASN A 258 7.98 14.69 -18.41
CA ASN A 258 8.89 15.30 -17.42
C ASN A 258 10.13 15.90 -18.08
N THR A 259 10.73 16.86 -17.38
CA THR A 259 12.08 17.32 -17.62
C THR A 259 13.01 16.66 -16.59
N GLY A 260 14.21 16.27 -17.00
CA GLY A 260 15.18 15.63 -16.10
C GLY A 260 16.35 15.06 -16.90
N CYS A 261 17.21 14.30 -16.24
CA CYS A 261 18.30 13.63 -16.91
C CYS A 261 17.78 12.46 -17.77
N PRO A 262 18.60 11.92 -18.71
CA PRO A 262 18.24 10.75 -19.49
C PRO A 262 17.93 9.52 -18.62
N ILE A 263 16.93 8.75 -19.05
CA ILE A 263 16.55 7.47 -18.43
C ILE A 263 16.66 6.36 -19.49
N ASP A 264 17.51 5.38 -19.22
CA ASP A 264 17.56 4.13 -20.00
C ASP A 264 16.60 3.11 -19.40
N PHE A 265 15.65 2.66 -20.22
CA PHE A 265 14.69 1.63 -19.83
C PHE A 265 15.13 0.27 -20.34
N VAL A 266 15.45 -0.65 -19.44
CA VAL A 266 16.01 -1.97 -19.71
C VAL A 266 15.00 -3.06 -19.35
N GLU A 267 14.57 -3.83 -20.35
CA GLU A 267 13.77 -5.03 -20.13
C GLU A 267 14.68 -6.18 -19.71
N ALA A 268 14.71 -6.48 -18.42
CA ALA A 268 15.52 -7.55 -17.84
C ALA A 268 15.00 -7.98 -16.46
N ASP A 269 15.33 -9.21 -16.09
CA ASP A 269 15.21 -9.64 -14.69
C ASP A 269 16.23 -8.88 -13.83
N ALA A 270 15.76 -8.27 -12.73
CA ALA A 270 16.60 -7.44 -11.88
C ALA A 270 17.77 -8.21 -11.26
N PHE A 271 17.58 -9.49 -10.91
CA PHE A 271 18.67 -10.33 -10.38
C PHE A 271 19.74 -10.57 -11.43
N GLU A 272 19.35 -10.87 -12.67
CA GLU A 272 20.28 -11.07 -13.78
C GLU A 272 21.01 -9.77 -14.14
N TYR A 273 20.28 -8.64 -14.17
CA TYR A 273 20.86 -7.34 -14.42
C TYR A 273 21.92 -6.99 -13.38
N LEU A 274 21.62 -7.14 -12.07
CA LEU A 274 22.56 -6.87 -10.98
C LEU A 274 23.80 -7.77 -11.07
N ARG A 275 23.62 -9.06 -11.40
CA ARG A 275 24.74 -9.99 -11.63
C ARG A 275 25.63 -9.57 -12.80
N ALA A 276 25.02 -9.12 -13.89
CA ALA A 276 25.76 -8.66 -15.08
C ALA A 276 26.53 -7.37 -14.77
N ALA A 277 25.90 -6.41 -14.10
CA ALA A 277 26.52 -5.16 -13.68
C ALA A 277 27.70 -5.39 -12.71
N GLU A 278 27.56 -6.35 -11.76
CA GLU A 278 28.62 -6.75 -10.84
C GLU A 278 29.85 -7.32 -11.60
N ARG A 279 29.62 -8.23 -12.55
CA ARG A 279 30.70 -8.78 -13.41
C ARG A 279 31.38 -7.72 -14.28
N ALA A 280 30.62 -6.72 -14.73
CA ALA A 280 31.14 -5.59 -15.52
C ALA A 280 31.87 -4.54 -14.67
N GLY A 281 31.87 -4.67 -13.33
CA GLY A 281 32.44 -3.68 -12.43
C GLY A 281 31.73 -2.34 -12.40
N THR A 282 30.47 -2.31 -12.86
CA THR A 282 29.65 -1.09 -12.87
C THR A 282 29.40 -0.59 -11.45
N ARG A 283 29.35 0.76 -11.28
CA ARG A 283 29.02 1.40 -10.00
C ARG A 283 27.93 2.44 -10.21
N PHE A 284 27.12 2.62 -9.17
CA PHE A 284 26.05 3.58 -9.10
C PHE A 284 26.15 4.43 -7.83
N ASP A 285 25.83 5.71 -7.96
CA ASP A 285 25.82 6.65 -6.82
C ASP A 285 24.50 6.58 -6.05
N THR A 286 23.43 6.18 -6.74
CA THR A 286 22.11 6.01 -6.13
C THR A 286 21.45 4.74 -6.66
N ILE A 287 20.94 3.87 -5.77
CA ILE A 287 20.21 2.65 -6.17
C ILE A 287 18.87 2.61 -5.45
N VAL A 288 17.81 2.23 -6.18
CA VAL A 288 16.50 1.87 -5.63
C VAL A 288 16.24 0.38 -5.86
N VAL A 289 15.79 -0.30 -4.80
CA VAL A 289 15.37 -1.70 -4.82
C VAL A 289 13.99 -1.80 -4.19
N ASP A 290 12.93 -1.79 -5.00
CA ASP A 290 11.53 -1.90 -4.56
C ASP A 290 10.84 -3.12 -5.18
N PRO A 291 11.22 -4.34 -4.78
CA PRO A 291 10.73 -5.57 -5.39
C PRO A 291 9.27 -5.84 -5.02
N PRO A 292 8.53 -6.62 -5.83
CA PRO A 292 7.22 -7.11 -5.45
C PRO A 292 7.28 -7.96 -4.18
N ALA A 293 6.13 -8.17 -3.54
CA ALA A 293 6.04 -9.00 -2.33
C ALA A 293 6.48 -10.44 -2.62
N PHE A 294 7.70 -10.81 -2.22
CA PHE A 294 8.21 -12.18 -2.37
C PHE A 294 7.52 -13.17 -1.43
N ALA A 295 7.06 -12.73 -0.23
CA ALA A 295 6.32 -13.56 0.72
C ALA A 295 4.81 -13.37 0.55
N LYS A 296 4.17 -14.20 -0.27
CA LYS A 296 2.70 -14.20 -0.43
C LYS A 296 1.95 -14.86 0.72
N ASN A 297 2.62 -15.68 1.52
CA ASN A 297 2.09 -16.35 2.71
C ASN A 297 3.23 -16.66 3.70
N ARG A 298 2.86 -17.10 4.91
CA ARG A 298 3.81 -17.36 5.98
C ARG A 298 4.81 -18.49 5.65
N ALA A 299 4.40 -19.49 4.90
CA ALA A 299 5.28 -20.60 4.49
C ALA A 299 6.36 -20.16 3.49
N ALA A 300 6.11 -19.11 2.70
CA ALA A 300 7.04 -18.59 1.72
C ALA A 300 8.12 -17.65 2.31
N ILE A 301 8.08 -17.34 3.62
CA ILE A 301 8.98 -16.35 4.23
C ILE A 301 10.47 -16.73 4.04
N GLY A 302 10.84 -18.01 4.21
CA GLY A 302 12.23 -18.44 4.08
C GLY A 302 12.80 -18.20 2.67
N ASN A 303 12.02 -18.51 1.64
CA ASN A 303 12.41 -18.27 0.24
C ASN A 303 12.43 -16.76 -0.08
N ALA A 304 11.47 -16.02 0.45
CA ALA A 304 11.39 -14.58 0.27
C ALA A 304 12.60 -13.88 0.89
N LEU A 305 13.03 -14.27 2.09
CA LEU A 305 14.22 -13.72 2.74
C LEU A 305 15.48 -13.96 1.90
N ARG A 306 15.62 -15.13 1.28
CA ARG A 306 16.76 -15.38 0.36
C ARG A 306 16.73 -14.46 -0.85
N GLY A 307 15.56 -14.23 -1.46
CA GLY A 307 15.43 -13.29 -2.58
C GLY A 307 15.73 -11.85 -2.17
N TYR A 308 15.18 -11.39 -1.05
CA TYR A 308 15.49 -10.05 -0.51
C TYR A 308 16.99 -9.92 -0.18
N HIS A 309 17.57 -10.90 0.46
CA HIS A 309 19.01 -10.91 0.77
C HIS A 309 19.84 -10.79 -0.50
N GLU A 310 19.61 -11.64 -1.50
CA GLU A 310 20.39 -11.64 -2.74
C GLU A 310 20.32 -10.31 -3.49
N VAL A 311 19.11 -9.75 -3.68
CA VAL A 311 18.98 -8.48 -4.41
C VAL A 311 19.65 -7.32 -3.67
N ASN A 312 19.53 -7.28 -2.34
CA ASN A 312 20.15 -6.25 -1.51
C ASN A 312 21.68 -6.39 -1.48
N LEU A 313 22.19 -7.60 -1.28
CA LEU A 313 23.61 -7.91 -1.33
C LEU A 313 24.27 -7.40 -2.62
N ARG A 314 23.68 -7.73 -3.77
CA ARG A 314 24.22 -7.30 -5.07
C ARG A 314 24.13 -5.80 -5.27
N ALA A 315 23.02 -5.19 -4.91
CA ALA A 315 22.85 -3.74 -4.98
C ALA A 315 23.89 -3.02 -4.11
N MET A 316 24.16 -3.50 -2.87
CA MET A 316 25.19 -2.94 -2.00
C MET A 316 26.58 -3.03 -2.61
N ARG A 317 26.92 -4.13 -3.31
CA ARG A 317 28.19 -4.30 -4.02
C ARG A 317 28.35 -3.34 -5.19
N LEU A 318 27.25 -2.90 -5.80
CA LEU A 318 27.26 -1.96 -6.92
C LEU A 318 27.32 -0.50 -6.50
N LEU A 319 27.21 -0.17 -5.21
CA LEU A 319 27.33 1.20 -4.75
C LEU A 319 28.75 1.75 -4.99
N ALA A 320 28.82 2.97 -5.48
CA ALA A 320 30.04 3.75 -5.44
C ALA A 320 30.42 4.09 -3.99
N PRO A 321 31.67 4.47 -3.69
CA PRO A 321 32.02 5.03 -2.38
C PRO A 321 31.14 6.22 -2.02
N GLY A 322 30.54 6.21 -0.83
CA GLY A 322 29.55 7.20 -0.42
C GLY A 322 28.20 7.09 -1.11
N GLY A 323 27.97 6.08 -1.96
CA GLY A 323 26.71 5.87 -2.69
C GLY A 323 25.53 5.57 -1.77
N LEU A 324 24.33 5.93 -2.20
CA LEU A 324 23.09 5.74 -1.45
C LEU A 324 22.22 4.64 -2.05
N MET A 325 21.54 3.89 -1.19
CA MET A 325 20.59 2.87 -1.61
C MET A 325 19.30 2.99 -0.82
N PHE A 326 18.19 3.08 -1.52
CA PHE A 326 16.89 2.86 -0.92
C PHE A 326 16.43 1.43 -1.21
N THR A 327 16.00 0.73 -0.18
CA THR A 327 15.41 -0.60 -0.34
C THR A 327 14.10 -0.70 0.42
N ALA A 328 13.12 -1.42 -0.16
CA ALA A 328 11.81 -1.57 0.44
C ALA A 328 11.30 -3.02 0.41
N SER A 329 10.31 -3.29 1.24
CA SER A 329 9.51 -4.52 1.22
C SER A 329 8.07 -4.23 1.59
N CYS A 330 7.14 -4.60 0.71
CA CYS A 330 5.71 -4.59 0.96
C CYS A 330 5.18 -5.95 1.45
N SER A 331 6.04 -6.94 1.74
CA SER A 331 5.64 -8.24 2.26
C SER A 331 5.11 -8.14 3.68
N TYR A 332 3.79 -8.34 3.85
CA TYR A 332 3.12 -8.30 5.14
C TYR A 332 3.75 -9.24 6.21
N HIS A 333 4.14 -10.44 5.79
CA HIS A 333 4.73 -11.43 6.70
C HIS A 333 6.19 -11.16 7.08
N LEU A 334 6.85 -10.19 6.44
CA LEU A 334 8.21 -9.76 6.79
C LEU A 334 8.10 -8.58 7.77
N THR A 335 8.37 -8.83 9.05
CA THR A 335 8.33 -7.79 10.09
C THR A 335 9.52 -6.82 9.97
N LYS A 336 9.39 -5.60 10.53
CA LYS A 336 10.48 -4.60 10.55
C LYS A 336 11.79 -5.16 11.13
N PRO A 337 11.81 -5.88 12.29
CA PRO A 337 13.04 -6.49 12.79
C PRO A 337 13.67 -7.47 11.80
N ARG A 338 12.88 -8.38 11.23
CA ARG A 338 13.39 -9.35 10.25
C ARG A 338 13.89 -8.71 8.95
N PHE A 339 13.30 -7.60 8.54
CA PHE A 339 13.79 -6.82 7.40
C PHE A 339 15.18 -6.24 7.69
N LEU A 340 15.41 -5.70 8.90
CA LEU A 340 16.71 -5.19 9.31
C LEU A 340 17.75 -6.30 9.47
N GLU A 341 17.41 -7.43 10.10
CA GLU A 341 18.29 -8.62 10.19
C GLU A 341 18.74 -9.10 8.80
N MET A 342 17.83 -9.10 7.83
CA MET A 342 18.13 -9.47 6.44
C MET A 342 19.11 -8.45 5.80
N LEU A 343 18.90 -7.15 6.02
CA LEU A 343 19.79 -6.10 5.50
C LEU A 343 21.18 -6.16 6.15
N GLU A 344 21.27 -6.43 7.45
CA GLU A 344 22.52 -6.63 8.18
C GLU A 344 23.32 -7.82 7.59
N ALA A 345 22.65 -8.96 7.37
CA ALA A 345 23.27 -10.12 6.73
C ALA A 345 23.75 -9.79 5.31
N ALA A 346 22.94 -9.10 4.49
CA ALA A 346 23.32 -8.69 3.15
C ALA A 346 24.52 -7.72 3.15
N ALA A 347 24.57 -6.78 4.10
CA ALA A 347 25.69 -5.86 4.25
C ALA A 347 26.97 -6.61 4.62
N SER A 348 26.92 -7.52 5.59
CA SER A 348 28.04 -8.38 5.98
C SER A 348 28.57 -9.19 4.79
N ASP A 349 27.69 -9.86 4.05
CA ASP A 349 28.07 -10.69 2.90
C ASP A 349 28.54 -9.86 1.69
N SER A 350 28.17 -8.57 1.63
CA SER A 350 28.66 -7.66 0.60
C SER A 350 30.14 -7.30 0.77
N GLY A 351 30.67 -7.46 2.00
CA GLY A 351 32.00 -7.01 2.37
C GLY A 351 32.12 -5.48 2.44
N ARG A 352 31.00 -4.74 2.42
CA ARG A 352 30.95 -3.28 2.43
C ARG A 352 30.50 -2.77 3.81
N ARG A 353 31.01 -1.61 4.19
CA ARG A 353 30.54 -0.90 5.38
C ARG A 353 29.32 -0.06 5.04
N ILE A 354 28.13 -0.58 5.36
CA ILE A 354 26.83 0.04 5.05
C ILE A 354 26.24 0.69 6.30
N ALA A 355 25.95 1.98 6.24
CA ALA A 355 25.28 2.72 7.30
C ALA A 355 23.77 2.79 7.04
N LEU A 356 22.95 2.60 8.07
CA LEU A 356 21.53 2.90 8.03
C LEU A 356 21.35 4.41 8.28
N ARG A 357 20.84 5.14 7.29
CA ARG A 357 20.60 6.59 7.37
C ARG A 357 19.21 6.88 7.91
N GLU A 358 18.19 6.15 7.41
CA GLU A 358 16.80 6.38 7.77
C GLU A 358 15.98 5.09 7.60
N LEU A 359 15.02 4.90 8.51
CA LEU A 359 13.95 3.92 8.35
C LEU A 359 12.67 4.65 7.95
N SER A 360 11.95 4.10 6.98
CA SER A 360 10.69 4.64 6.51
C SER A 360 9.61 3.55 6.39
N GLY A 361 8.41 3.99 6.11
CA GLY A 361 7.25 3.14 5.90
C GLY A 361 6.35 3.72 4.82
N GLN A 362 5.07 3.48 4.95
CA GLN A 362 4.04 4.09 4.13
C GLN A 362 3.84 5.57 4.48
N PRO A 363 3.26 6.36 3.54
CA PRO A 363 3.01 7.78 3.73
C PRO A 363 1.84 8.05 4.69
N LEU A 364 1.66 9.31 5.09
CA LEU A 364 0.65 9.76 6.06
C LEU A 364 -0.80 9.37 5.68
N ASP A 365 -1.11 9.29 4.40
CA ASP A 365 -2.43 8.86 3.92
C ASP A 365 -2.68 7.34 4.02
N HIS A 366 -1.67 6.58 4.42
CA HIS A 366 -1.75 5.15 4.75
C HIS A 366 -1.41 4.92 6.23
N PRO A 367 -2.25 5.37 7.18
CA PRO A 367 -1.90 5.38 8.60
C PRO A 367 -1.60 3.98 9.15
N GLU A 368 -0.48 3.85 9.86
CA GLU A 368 -0.11 2.67 10.65
C GLU A 368 -0.61 2.85 12.08
N ILE A 369 -1.47 1.94 12.54
CA ILE A 369 -2.07 1.99 13.87
C ILE A 369 -1.36 0.99 14.79
N LEU A 370 -0.86 1.46 15.92
CA LEU A 370 -0.05 0.64 16.83
C LEU A 370 -0.75 -0.64 17.31
N SER A 371 -2.06 -0.57 17.55
CA SER A 371 -2.87 -1.72 17.97
C SER A 371 -3.29 -2.63 16.81
N ILE A 372 -2.96 -2.26 15.55
CA ILE A 372 -3.32 -2.98 14.31
C ILE A 372 -2.05 -3.16 13.47
N PRO A 373 -1.16 -4.10 13.84
CA PRO A 373 0.11 -4.31 13.13
C PRO A 373 -0.05 -4.57 11.63
N GLU A 374 -1.21 -5.05 11.23
CA GLU A 374 -1.58 -5.32 9.84
C GLU A 374 -1.62 -4.05 8.97
N THR A 375 -1.79 -2.89 9.58
CA THR A 375 -1.74 -1.61 8.85
C THR A 375 -0.32 -1.19 8.48
N GLY A 376 0.72 -1.72 9.16
CA GLY A 376 2.14 -1.41 8.92
C GLY A 376 2.82 -2.40 7.97
N TYR A 377 2.40 -2.44 6.70
CA TYR A 377 2.88 -3.44 5.74
C TYR A 377 4.13 -3.03 4.94
N LEU A 378 4.40 -1.74 4.78
CA LEU A 378 5.56 -1.23 4.04
C LEU A 378 6.75 -0.95 4.97
N LYS A 379 7.91 -1.42 4.62
CA LYS A 379 9.19 -1.14 5.26
C LYS A 379 10.14 -0.60 4.22
N GLY A 380 10.80 0.51 4.53
CA GLY A 380 11.83 1.12 3.72
C GLY A 380 13.07 1.44 4.54
N ALA A 381 14.23 1.38 3.91
CA ALA A 381 15.50 1.77 4.51
C ALA A 381 16.32 2.56 3.50
N LEU A 382 16.82 3.73 3.91
CA LEU A 382 17.85 4.48 3.19
C LEU A 382 19.20 4.14 3.80
N LEU A 383 20.09 3.62 2.98
CA LEU A 383 21.40 3.10 3.33
C LEU A 383 22.49 3.92 2.63
N GLU A 384 23.71 3.94 3.19
CA GLU A 384 24.88 4.59 2.60
C GLU A 384 26.11 3.68 2.69
N ALA A 385 26.86 3.57 1.61
CA ALA A 385 28.17 2.94 1.61
C ALA A 385 29.21 3.91 2.17
N MET A 386 29.88 3.51 3.27
CA MET A 386 30.84 4.36 4.01
C MET A 386 32.29 4.21 3.52
N ASP A 387 32.54 3.32 2.57
CA ASP A 387 33.83 2.97 1.99
C ASP A 387 33.87 3.29 0.49
#